data_5f4e5684f4355d14a47ece85465f7d34
#
_entry.id   5f4e5684f4355d14a47ece85465f7d34
#
_cell.length_a   1.000
_cell.length_b   1.000
_cell.length_c   1.000
_cell.angle_alpha   90.00
_cell.angle_beta   90.00
_cell.angle_gamma   90.00
#
_symmetry.space_group_name_H-M   'P 1'
#
loop_
_entity.id
_entity.type
_entity.pdbx_description
1 polymer ?
#
loop_
_entity_poly.entity_id
_entity_poly.type
_entity_poly.pdbx_seq_one_letter_code
_entity_poly.pdbx_strand_id
1 'polypeptide(L)'
;KEMHPNTLKCIEYGAKVVEVPYGYLTVVEKHAKDYCLLTGAKKLVFGAKTMENKILIGNRMRQVIQQLGKEPEEIWCAIGSGTLVDSILLATETAKIYGVQVGAEYTGKHERLTVLKYPKSFDKLSKFVADFPSMPNYDLKAFELCIKHKQSNDVLFWNVL
;
A
#
# COMPACT_ATOMS: atom_id res chain seq x y z
N LYS A 1 -13.69 -20.68 -10.61
CA LYS A 1 -13.71 -19.30 -10.06
C LYS A 1 -12.98 -18.42 -11.06
N GLU A 2 -13.58 -17.32 -11.47
CA GLU A 2 -12.92 -16.40 -12.40
C GLU A 2 -11.64 -15.84 -11.78
N MET A 3 -10.57 -15.77 -12.58
CA MET A 3 -9.33 -15.13 -12.16
C MET A 3 -9.53 -13.63 -11.98
N HIS A 4 -8.87 -13.09 -10.99
CA HIS A 4 -8.88 -11.64 -10.76
C HIS A 4 -8.22 -10.92 -11.95
N PRO A 5 -8.74 -9.76 -12.42
CA PRO A 5 -8.18 -9.01 -13.55
C PRO A 5 -6.69 -8.74 -13.46
N ASN A 6 -6.17 -8.44 -12.26
CA ASN A 6 -4.73 -8.23 -12.06
C ASN A 6 -3.92 -9.50 -12.30
N THR A 7 -4.46 -10.68 -11.99
CA THR A 7 -3.79 -11.97 -12.28
C THR A 7 -3.72 -12.21 -13.77
N LEU A 8 -4.81 -11.93 -14.50
CA LEU A 8 -4.82 -12.01 -15.97
C LEU A 8 -3.79 -11.08 -16.58
N LYS A 9 -3.71 -9.85 -16.07
CA LYS A 9 -2.71 -8.87 -16.52
C LYS A 9 -1.27 -9.30 -16.22
N CYS A 10 -1.03 -9.96 -15.10
CA CYS A 10 0.29 -10.55 -14.81
C CYS A 10 0.66 -11.62 -15.84
N ILE A 11 -0.28 -12.48 -16.22
CA ILE A 11 -0.08 -13.51 -17.26
C ILE A 11 0.24 -12.87 -18.61
N GLU A 12 -0.48 -11.82 -18.98
CA GLU A 12 -0.28 -11.04 -20.20
C GLU A 12 1.15 -10.44 -20.26
N TYR A 13 1.71 -10.06 -19.11
CA TYR A 13 3.10 -9.61 -18.97
C TYR A 13 4.12 -10.76 -18.82
N GLY A 14 3.72 -12.01 -19.05
CA GLY A 14 4.61 -13.17 -19.04
C GLY A 14 4.83 -13.81 -17.68
N ALA A 15 4.06 -13.44 -16.64
CA ALA A 15 4.16 -14.11 -15.35
C ALA A 15 3.60 -15.53 -15.40
N LYS A 16 4.30 -16.49 -14.79
CA LYS A 16 3.79 -17.83 -14.55
C LYS A 16 2.95 -17.82 -13.27
N VAL A 17 1.66 -18.06 -13.40
CA VAL A 17 0.75 -18.22 -12.26
C VAL A 17 0.76 -19.68 -11.81
N VAL A 18 0.99 -19.90 -10.52
CA VAL A 18 0.92 -21.22 -9.88
C VAL A 18 -0.30 -21.21 -8.96
N GLU A 19 -1.31 -21.97 -9.31
CA GLU A 19 -2.49 -22.16 -8.47
C GLU A 19 -2.16 -23.09 -7.29
N VAL A 20 -2.61 -22.71 -6.12
CA VAL A 20 -2.46 -23.50 -4.89
C VAL A 20 -3.83 -23.72 -4.24
N PRO A 21 -4.00 -24.74 -3.38
CA PRO A 21 -5.25 -24.95 -2.67
C PRO A 21 -5.70 -23.70 -1.91
N TYR A 22 -7.02 -23.49 -1.87
CA TYR A 22 -7.59 -22.39 -1.10
C TYR A 22 -7.23 -22.52 0.37
N GLY A 23 -6.77 -21.42 0.97
CA GLY A 23 -6.34 -21.40 2.35
C GLY A 23 -5.92 -20.00 2.84
N TYR A 24 -5.40 -19.95 4.05
CA TYR A 24 -4.83 -18.72 4.61
C TYR A 24 -3.54 -18.32 3.88
N LEU A 25 -3.14 -17.07 4.04
CA LEU A 25 -1.88 -16.55 3.47
C LEU A 25 -0.67 -17.44 3.80
N THR A 26 -0.64 -18.06 4.99
CA THR A 26 0.41 -18.99 5.41
C THR A 26 0.54 -20.23 4.51
N VAL A 27 -0.58 -20.70 3.93
CA VAL A 27 -0.57 -21.83 2.97
C VAL A 27 0.09 -21.39 1.67
N VAL A 28 -0.31 -20.23 1.15
CA VAL A 28 0.31 -19.65 -0.06
C VAL A 28 1.80 -19.39 0.15
N GLU A 29 2.19 -18.87 1.32
CA GLU A 29 3.59 -18.63 1.66
C GLU A 29 4.41 -19.91 1.73
N LYS A 30 3.83 -21.01 2.25
CA LYS A 30 4.49 -22.32 2.26
C LYS A 30 4.76 -22.80 0.83
N HIS A 31 3.74 -22.81 -0.02
CA HIS A 31 3.90 -23.21 -1.42
C HIS A 31 4.92 -22.34 -2.17
N ALA A 32 4.95 -21.04 -1.90
CA ALA A 32 5.94 -20.13 -2.49
C ALA A 32 7.36 -20.48 -2.02
N LYS A 33 7.55 -20.83 -0.74
CA LYS A 33 8.85 -21.28 -0.21
C LYS A 33 9.29 -22.59 -0.87
N ASP A 34 8.38 -23.56 -0.95
CA ASP A 34 8.67 -24.85 -1.58
C ASP A 34 9.04 -24.68 -3.06
N TYR A 35 8.33 -23.82 -3.80
CA TYR A 35 8.67 -23.48 -5.17
C TYR A 35 10.06 -22.84 -5.28
N CYS A 36 10.40 -21.90 -4.41
CA CYS A 36 11.73 -21.28 -4.41
C CYS A 36 12.86 -22.29 -4.14
N LEU A 37 12.64 -23.24 -3.22
CA LEU A 37 13.60 -24.29 -2.93
C LEU A 37 13.82 -25.22 -4.14
N LEU A 38 12.75 -25.55 -4.87
CA LEU A 38 12.81 -26.43 -6.03
C LEU A 38 13.42 -25.76 -7.26
N THR A 39 13.21 -24.45 -7.44
CA THR A 39 13.56 -23.74 -8.68
C THR A 39 14.74 -22.78 -8.56
N GLY A 40 15.22 -22.51 -7.34
CA GLY A 40 16.22 -21.48 -7.07
C GLY A 40 15.67 -20.04 -7.19
N ALA A 41 14.37 -19.85 -7.36
CA ALA A 41 13.75 -18.55 -7.44
C ALA A 41 13.87 -17.79 -6.09
N LYS A 42 13.99 -16.46 -6.15
CA LYS A 42 13.99 -15.61 -4.96
C LYS A 42 12.55 -15.23 -4.58
N LYS A 43 12.20 -15.41 -3.31
CA LYS A 43 10.90 -14.98 -2.78
C LYS A 43 10.94 -13.50 -2.43
N LEU A 44 9.98 -12.73 -2.97
CA LEU A 44 9.68 -11.41 -2.45
C LEU A 44 8.83 -11.54 -1.17
N VAL A 45 9.20 -10.78 -0.14
CA VAL A 45 8.40 -10.71 1.09
C VAL A 45 7.08 -10.00 0.83
N PHE A 46 6.02 -10.45 1.51
CA PHE A 46 4.70 -9.83 1.40
C PHE A 46 4.75 -8.33 1.70
N GLY A 47 4.12 -7.53 0.82
CA GLY A 47 4.11 -6.07 0.92
C GLY A 47 5.48 -5.42 0.70
N ALA A 48 6.44 -6.16 0.12
CA ALA A 48 7.81 -5.67 -0.13
C ALA A 48 8.46 -5.02 1.11
N LYS A 49 8.18 -5.55 2.31
CA LYS A 49 8.60 -4.98 3.60
C LYS A 49 10.09 -5.25 3.89
N THR A 50 10.96 -4.62 3.12
CA THR A 50 12.41 -4.61 3.32
C THR A 50 12.93 -3.18 3.49
N MET A 51 14.11 -3.02 4.06
CA MET A 51 14.72 -1.69 4.23
C MET A 51 15.05 -1.05 2.88
N GLU A 52 15.53 -1.84 1.92
CA GLU A 52 15.85 -1.38 0.57
C GLU A 52 14.62 -0.77 -0.11
N ASN A 53 13.48 -1.46 -0.03
CA ASN A 53 12.23 -0.96 -0.59
C ASN A 53 11.73 0.30 0.12
N LYS A 54 11.88 0.37 1.45
CA LYS A 54 11.53 1.58 2.20
C LYS A 54 12.39 2.78 1.77
N ILE A 55 13.68 2.56 1.52
CA ILE A 55 14.60 3.59 1.02
C ILE A 55 14.19 4.03 -0.39
N LEU A 56 13.88 3.09 -1.29
CA LEU A 56 13.44 3.41 -2.66
C LEU A 56 12.16 4.25 -2.67
N ILE A 57 11.15 3.85 -1.91
CA ILE A 57 9.90 4.59 -1.78
C ILE A 57 10.14 5.95 -1.12
N GLY A 58 10.97 6.00 -0.08
CA GLY A 58 11.36 7.25 0.59
C GLY A 58 12.08 8.21 -0.36
N ASN A 59 12.96 7.71 -1.21
CA ASN A 59 13.63 8.53 -2.23
C ASN A 59 12.62 9.10 -3.23
N ARG A 60 11.61 8.32 -3.63
CA ARG A 60 10.52 8.82 -4.48
C ARG A 60 9.74 9.93 -3.79
N MET A 61 9.44 9.80 -2.49
CA MET A 61 8.79 10.86 -1.72
C MET A 61 9.65 12.14 -1.71
N ARG A 62 10.96 12.04 -1.46
CA ARG A 62 11.86 13.20 -1.49
C ARG A 62 11.87 13.89 -2.85
N GLN A 63 11.85 13.13 -3.95
CA GLN A 63 11.72 13.69 -5.30
C GLN A 63 10.41 14.46 -5.48
N VAL A 64 9.30 13.93 -4.98
CA VAL A 64 8.00 14.61 -5.03
C VAL A 64 8.05 15.92 -4.23
N ILE A 65 8.58 15.89 -3.01
CA ILE A 65 8.74 17.09 -2.17
C ILE A 65 9.61 18.14 -2.88
N GLN A 66 10.70 17.71 -3.51
CA GLN A 66 11.56 18.62 -4.30
C GLN A 66 10.80 19.25 -5.48
N GLN A 67 9.95 18.47 -6.17
CA GLN A 67 9.11 18.99 -7.26
C GLN A 67 8.03 19.97 -6.78
N LEU A 68 7.49 19.75 -5.58
CA LEU A 68 6.53 20.65 -4.95
C LEU A 68 7.18 21.92 -4.39
N GLY A 69 8.50 21.92 -4.20
CA GLY A 69 9.26 23.03 -3.60
C GLY A 69 9.11 23.15 -2.07
N LYS A 70 8.29 22.32 -1.47
CA LYS A 70 8.08 22.24 0.00
C LYS A 70 7.50 20.90 0.40
N GLU A 71 7.62 20.55 1.68
CA GLU A 71 6.93 19.41 2.27
C GLU A 71 5.45 19.78 2.50
N PRO A 72 4.48 18.92 2.10
CA PRO A 72 3.06 19.15 2.36
C PRO A 72 2.76 19.14 3.87
N GLU A 73 1.72 19.87 4.29
CA GLU A 73 1.29 19.84 5.70
C GLU A 73 0.71 18.48 6.10
N GLU A 74 0.00 17.83 5.19
CA GLU A 74 -0.57 16.51 5.39
C GLU A 74 -0.21 15.56 4.25
N ILE A 75 0.14 14.32 4.60
CA ILE A 75 0.33 13.23 3.64
C ILE A 75 -0.58 12.08 4.03
N TRP A 76 -1.40 11.64 3.07
CA TRP A 76 -2.36 10.56 3.24
C TRP A 76 -2.00 9.36 2.38
N CYS A 77 -2.13 8.15 2.93
CA CYS A 77 -1.91 6.90 2.20
C CYS A 77 -2.71 5.74 2.79
N ALA A 78 -2.92 4.70 1.99
CA ALA A 78 -3.46 3.43 2.48
C ALA A 78 -2.38 2.62 3.22
N ILE A 79 -2.78 1.92 4.29
CA ILE A 79 -1.94 0.96 5.01
C ILE A 79 -2.43 -0.46 4.75
N GLY A 80 -1.58 -1.26 4.10
CA GLY A 80 -1.69 -2.72 4.05
C GLY A 80 -0.58 -3.35 4.90
N SER A 81 0.62 -3.51 4.33
CA SER A 81 1.79 -4.03 5.05
C SER A 81 2.49 -3.02 5.96
N GLY A 82 2.21 -1.73 5.77
CA GLY A 82 2.89 -0.62 6.45
C GLY A 82 4.17 -0.13 5.75
N THR A 83 4.64 -0.80 4.71
CA THR A 83 5.89 -0.42 4.02
C THR A 83 5.84 1.02 3.51
N LEU A 84 4.73 1.42 2.88
CA LEU A 84 4.58 2.77 2.35
C LEU A 84 4.60 3.84 3.45
N VAL A 85 3.79 3.68 4.48
CA VAL A 85 3.71 4.67 5.58
C VAL A 85 5.05 4.81 6.32
N ASP A 86 5.74 3.67 6.56
CA ASP A 86 7.09 3.69 7.15
C ASP A 86 8.07 4.44 6.25
N SER A 87 7.96 4.27 4.91
CA SER A 87 8.85 4.95 3.94
C SER A 87 8.60 6.44 3.88
N ILE A 88 7.35 6.87 3.98
CA ILE A 88 6.97 8.28 4.04
C ILE A 88 7.53 8.92 5.30
N LEU A 89 7.39 8.26 6.45
CA LEU A 89 7.94 8.73 7.73
C LEU A 89 9.46 8.91 7.69
N LEU A 90 10.18 8.03 7.00
CA LEU A 90 11.63 8.12 6.82
C LEU A 90 12.06 9.25 5.86
N ALA A 91 11.17 9.72 5.02
CA ALA A 91 11.47 10.68 3.96
C ALA A 91 10.99 12.11 4.25
N THR A 92 10.23 12.29 5.33
CA THR A 92 9.59 13.56 5.72
C THR A 92 10.02 13.97 7.12
N GLU A 93 10.00 15.27 7.40
CA GLU A 93 10.44 15.83 8.69
C GLU A 93 9.30 16.48 9.46
N THR A 94 8.37 17.15 8.78
CA THR A 94 7.36 18.02 9.39
C THR A 94 5.92 17.59 9.11
N ALA A 95 5.66 16.95 7.97
CA ALA A 95 4.32 16.56 7.55
C ALA A 95 3.60 15.69 8.59
N LYS A 96 2.33 15.95 8.82
CA LYS A 96 1.43 15.03 9.52
C LYS A 96 1.05 13.90 8.57
N ILE A 97 1.27 12.67 9.00
CA ILE A 97 1.01 11.47 8.19
C ILE A 97 -0.30 10.84 8.65
N TYR A 98 -1.21 10.65 7.73
CA TYR A 98 -2.48 9.95 7.95
C TYR A 98 -2.47 8.63 7.18
N GLY A 99 -2.31 7.54 7.89
CA GLY A 99 -2.35 6.20 7.34
C GLY A 99 -3.72 5.57 7.52
N VAL A 100 -4.39 5.21 6.43
CA VAL A 100 -5.69 4.54 6.51
C VAL A 100 -5.50 3.04 6.45
N GLN A 101 -5.74 2.36 7.57
CA GLN A 101 -5.67 0.92 7.67
C GLN A 101 -6.86 0.29 6.94
N VAL A 102 -6.59 -0.38 5.82
CA VAL A 102 -7.60 -1.03 4.97
C VAL A 102 -7.55 -2.56 5.02
N GLY A 103 -6.49 -3.13 5.57
CA GLY A 103 -6.25 -4.57 5.65
C GLY A 103 -5.85 -5.01 7.05
N ALA A 104 -4.71 -5.72 7.16
CA ALA A 104 -4.17 -6.20 8.44
C ALA A 104 -3.88 -5.05 9.41
N GLU A 105 -3.85 -5.39 10.69
CA GLU A 105 -3.53 -4.42 11.73
C GLU A 105 -2.10 -3.91 11.61
N TYR A 106 -1.96 -2.60 11.65
CA TYR A 106 -0.68 -1.92 11.68
C TYR A 106 -0.36 -1.47 13.10
N THR A 107 0.77 -1.90 13.62
CA THR A 107 1.18 -1.67 15.01
C THR A 107 2.26 -0.60 15.18
N GLY A 108 2.75 -0.05 14.06
CA GLY A 108 3.75 1.02 14.10
C GLY A 108 3.20 2.29 14.77
N LYS A 109 4.08 2.98 15.50
CA LYS A 109 3.75 4.23 16.19
C LYS A 109 4.79 5.29 15.84
N HIS A 110 4.35 6.50 15.60
CA HIS A 110 5.21 7.67 15.42
C HIS A 110 4.42 8.92 15.79
N GLU A 111 5.10 9.93 16.34
CA GLU A 111 4.44 11.18 16.80
C GLU A 111 3.69 11.92 15.70
N ARG A 112 4.21 11.87 14.47
CA ARG A 112 3.59 12.49 13.28
C ARG A 112 2.58 11.58 12.58
N LEU A 113 2.35 10.34 13.04
CA LEU A 113 1.47 9.36 12.39
C LEU A 113 0.14 9.25 13.12
N THR A 114 -0.94 9.48 12.40
CA THR A 114 -2.30 9.13 12.82
C THR A 114 -2.79 7.96 11.98
N VAL A 115 -3.15 6.85 12.63
CA VAL A 115 -3.72 5.68 11.95
C VAL A 115 -5.24 5.71 12.09
N LEU A 116 -5.93 5.75 10.95
CA LEU A 116 -7.38 5.67 10.87
C LEU A 116 -7.79 4.29 10.34
N LYS A 117 -8.70 3.62 11.02
CA LYS A 117 -9.23 2.35 10.54
C LYS A 117 -10.41 2.60 9.59
N TYR A 118 -10.35 2.04 8.38
CA TYR A 118 -11.50 2.09 7.47
C TYR A 118 -12.63 1.22 8.04
N PRO A 119 -13.89 1.71 8.05
CA PRO A 119 -14.99 1.05 8.80
C PRO A 119 -15.49 -0.26 8.18
N LYS A 120 -15.09 -0.57 6.94
CA LYS A 120 -15.48 -1.80 6.25
C LYS A 120 -14.28 -2.72 6.05
N SER A 121 -14.53 -4.04 6.01
CA SER A 121 -13.53 -5.06 5.72
C SER A 121 -12.88 -4.87 4.35
N PHE A 122 -11.71 -5.50 4.15
CA PHE A 122 -10.91 -5.34 2.93
C PHE A 122 -11.67 -5.72 1.64
N ASP A 123 -12.48 -6.77 1.69
CA ASP A 123 -13.29 -7.27 0.57
C ASP A 123 -14.44 -6.34 0.16
N LYS A 124 -14.86 -5.42 1.02
CA LYS A 124 -15.93 -4.45 0.73
C LYS A 124 -15.35 -3.24 0.01
N LEU A 125 -15.82 -3.00 -1.20
CA LEU A 125 -15.36 -1.88 -2.02
C LEU A 125 -15.85 -0.53 -1.46
N SER A 126 -15.04 0.50 -1.60
CA SER A 126 -15.51 1.89 -1.49
C SER A 126 -16.42 2.20 -2.68
N LYS A 127 -17.49 2.95 -2.41
CA LYS A 127 -18.38 3.53 -3.43
C LYS A 127 -18.03 4.98 -3.75
N PHE A 128 -16.96 5.49 -3.16
CA PHE A 128 -16.48 6.84 -3.43
C PHE A 128 -16.03 6.94 -4.89
N VAL A 129 -16.17 8.09 -5.51
CA VAL A 129 -15.73 8.34 -6.88
C VAL A 129 -14.60 9.35 -6.84
N ALA A 130 -13.46 9.00 -7.45
CA ALA A 130 -12.33 9.90 -7.67
C ALA A 130 -12.22 10.20 -9.17
N ASP A 131 -11.61 11.30 -9.51
CA ASP A 131 -11.31 11.73 -10.89
C ASP A 131 -10.01 11.13 -11.44
N PHE A 132 -9.41 10.22 -10.72
CA PHE A 132 -8.22 9.47 -11.10
C PHE A 132 -8.39 7.97 -10.83
N PRO A 133 -7.66 7.09 -11.54
CA PRO A 133 -7.68 5.65 -11.28
C PRO A 133 -7.21 5.32 -9.86
N SER A 134 -7.99 4.52 -9.13
CA SER A 134 -7.66 4.10 -7.77
C SER A 134 -8.33 2.78 -7.43
N MET A 135 -7.68 1.94 -6.62
CA MET A 135 -8.21 0.63 -6.24
C MET A 135 -9.33 0.75 -5.20
N PRO A 136 -10.56 0.29 -5.54
CA PRO A 136 -11.75 0.49 -4.68
C PRO A 136 -11.68 -0.20 -3.31
N ASN A 137 -10.87 -1.25 -3.18
CA ASN A 137 -10.66 -1.95 -1.91
C ASN A 137 -9.40 -1.50 -1.17
N TYR A 138 -8.63 -0.57 -1.71
CA TYR A 138 -7.36 -0.13 -1.15
C TYR A 138 -7.24 1.40 -1.09
N ASP A 139 -6.60 2.02 -2.09
CA ASP A 139 -6.30 3.46 -2.07
C ASP A 139 -7.56 4.33 -2.06
N LEU A 140 -8.61 3.93 -2.78
CA LEU A 140 -9.86 4.70 -2.82
C LEU A 140 -10.54 4.81 -1.44
N LYS A 141 -10.37 3.81 -0.57
CA LYS A 141 -10.81 3.89 0.83
C LYS A 141 -10.04 4.93 1.62
N ALA A 142 -8.74 5.01 1.38
CA ALA A 142 -7.90 6.01 2.03
C ALA A 142 -8.22 7.41 1.52
N PHE A 143 -8.44 7.55 0.22
CA PHE A 143 -8.86 8.83 -0.37
C PHE A 143 -10.21 9.30 0.14
N GLU A 144 -11.20 8.40 0.27
CA GLU A 144 -12.50 8.71 0.87
C GLU A 144 -12.35 9.31 2.28
N LEU A 145 -11.49 8.73 3.12
CA LEU A 145 -11.24 9.27 4.46
C LEU A 145 -10.42 10.56 4.42
N CYS A 146 -9.48 10.68 3.50
CA CYS A 146 -8.74 11.92 3.28
C CYS A 146 -9.68 13.09 3.00
N ILE A 147 -10.58 12.95 2.04
CA ILE A 147 -11.54 14.01 1.69
C ILE A 147 -12.45 14.37 2.87
N LYS A 148 -12.82 13.38 3.71
CA LYS A 148 -13.72 13.60 4.85
C LYS A 148 -13.02 14.23 6.05
N HIS A 149 -11.73 13.99 6.25
CA HIS A 149 -11.05 14.26 7.52
C HIS A 149 -9.82 15.15 7.40
N LYS A 150 -9.36 15.50 6.19
CA LYS A 150 -8.24 16.44 6.02
C LYS A 150 -8.54 17.76 6.72
N GLN A 151 -7.53 18.32 7.36
CA GLN A 151 -7.62 19.57 8.12
C GLN A 151 -6.90 20.72 7.42
N SER A 152 -6.04 20.40 6.44
CA SER A 152 -5.32 21.36 5.62
C SER A 152 -5.81 21.36 4.18
N ASN A 153 -5.50 22.44 3.45
CA ASN A 153 -5.62 22.50 1.99
C ASN A 153 -4.30 22.09 1.30
N ASP A 154 -3.20 22.00 2.04
CA ASP A 154 -1.90 21.54 1.56
C ASP A 154 -1.73 20.04 1.86
N VAL A 155 -2.34 19.23 1.00
CA VAL A 155 -2.47 17.78 1.18
C VAL A 155 -1.87 17.05 -0.01
N LEU A 156 -1.00 16.11 0.27
CA LEU A 156 -0.55 15.09 -0.69
C LEU A 156 -1.24 13.76 -0.39
N PHE A 157 -1.97 13.23 -1.36
CA PHE A 157 -2.49 11.87 -1.33
C PHE A 157 -1.59 10.94 -2.15
N TRP A 158 -1.05 9.90 -1.52
CA TRP A 158 -0.26 8.89 -2.22
C TRP A 158 -1.17 7.76 -2.71
N ASN A 159 -1.43 7.72 -4.01
CA ASN A 159 -2.14 6.64 -4.68
C ASN A 159 -1.13 5.62 -5.22
N VAL A 160 -1.26 4.36 -4.83
CA VAL A 160 -0.32 3.30 -5.26
C VAL A 160 -0.73 2.72 -6.61
N LEU A 161 -2.02 2.73 -6.91
CA LEU A 161 -2.55 2.18 -7.97
C LEU A 161 -3.29 1.98 -8.97
#